data_a09f1e44215f1bf1fee734604565ae1c
#
_entry.id   a09f1e44215f1bf1fee734604565ae1c
#
_cell.length_a   1.000
_cell.length_b   1.000
_cell.length_c   1.000
_cell.angle_alpha   90.00
_cell.angle_beta   90.00
_cell.angle_gamma   90.00
#
_symmetry.space_group_name_H-M   'P 1'
#
loop_
_entity.id
_entity.type
_entity.pdbx_description
1 polymer ?
#
loop_
_entity_poly.entity_id
_entity_poly.type
_entity_poly.pdbx_seq_one_letter_code
_entity_poly.pdbx_strand_id
1 'polypeptide(L)'
;MAVKAPWYDRAMNTLKWLVIFTLLGYGAFVALLYVTQRALQYFPERIRTAPAVAGLPEAEEVVLDAADGERVIAWHVPPRGDKPVVLYFHGNGGSLRGRVDRFRDLTADGSGLVALSYRGYGGSSGAPTEVGLVNDALAAYAFTRARYPAERIVLWGESLGTGVAVALAAQQPVGHLILQSPFTSAADVGAQRYWFVPVGLLMKDQFRSDLRIGKVTAPVLVLHGDRDNIVPMALAERLYGLINAPKRFVRFPGIGHNDLGAEAVEAAKQFLGER
;
A
#
# COMPACT_ATOMS: atom_id res chain seq x y z
N MET A 1 4.22 24.31 63.88
CA MET A 1 4.28 23.18 62.90
C MET A 1 2.84 22.80 62.56
N ALA A 2 2.39 23.04 61.33
CA ALA A 2 1.02 22.62 60.92
C ALA A 2 0.99 21.10 60.74
N VAL A 3 0.22 20.37 61.54
CA VAL A 3 -0.02 18.94 61.40
C VAL A 3 -0.82 18.72 60.13
N LYS A 4 -0.23 18.09 59.11
CA LYS A 4 -0.96 17.71 57.89
C LYS A 4 -2.11 16.78 58.28
N ALA A 5 -3.33 17.09 57.81
CA ALA A 5 -4.50 16.31 58.14
C ALA A 5 -4.39 14.89 57.52
N PRO A 6 -4.70 13.79 58.22
CA PRO A 6 -4.50 12.42 57.76
C PRO A 6 -5.27 12.04 56.46
N TRP A 7 -6.33 12.80 56.08
CA TRP A 7 -7.02 12.62 54.80
C TRP A 7 -6.19 13.08 53.62
N TYR A 8 -5.30 14.08 53.77
CA TYR A 8 -4.42 14.56 52.70
C TYR A 8 -3.44 13.46 52.27
N ASP A 9 -2.81 12.76 53.19
CA ASP A 9 -1.85 11.70 52.86
C ASP A 9 -2.56 10.50 52.20
N ARG A 10 -3.79 10.18 52.63
CA ARG A 10 -4.61 9.14 51.95
C ARG A 10 -4.97 9.55 50.52
N ALA A 11 -5.42 10.78 50.30
CA ALA A 11 -5.77 11.29 48.94
C ALA A 11 -4.55 11.28 48.03
N MET A 12 -3.39 11.75 48.52
CA MET A 12 -2.13 11.73 47.76
C MET A 12 -1.68 10.32 47.42
N ASN A 13 -1.82 9.37 48.31
CA ASN A 13 -1.46 7.98 48.06
C ASN A 13 -2.40 7.33 47.04
N THR A 14 -3.71 7.60 47.12
CA THR A 14 -4.68 7.14 46.15
C THR A 14 -4.37 7.72 44.75
N LEU A 15 -4.09 9.02 44.65
CA LEU A 15 -3.71 9.67 43.39
C LEU A 15 -2.42 9.07 42.81
N LYS A 16 -1.42 8.82 43.64
CA LYS A 16 -0.16 8.16 43.23
C LYS A 16 -0.43 6.80 42.58
N TRP A 17 -1.22 5.95 43.23
CA TRP A 17 -1.54 4.63 42.69
C TRP A 17 -2.37 4.69 41.44
N LEU A 18 -3.32 5.63 41.34
CA LEU A 18 -4.11 5.87 40.13
C LEU A 18 -3.21 6.27 38.95
N VAL A 19 -2.27 7.18 39.14
CA VAL A 19 -1.29 7.56 38.13
C VAL A 19 -0.43 6.36 37.70
N ILE A 20 0.09 5.60 38.70
CA ILE A 20 0.93 4.42 38.41
C ILE A 20 0.14 3.38 37.57
N PHE A 21 -1.08 3.04 37.96
CA PHE A 21 -1.89 2.07 37.23
C PHE A 21 -2.29 2.59 35.83
N THR A 22 -2.56 3.89 35.67
CA THR A 22 -2.83 4.49 34.37
C THR A 22 -1.61 4.38 33.44
N LEU A 23 -0.42 4.70 33.95
CA LEU A 23 0.82 4.59 33.18
C LEU A 23 1.16 3.15 32.81
N LEU A 24 1.00 2.21 33.76
CA LEU A 24 1.20 0.78 33.49
C LEU A 24 0.19 0.24 32.47
N GLY A 25 -1.08 0.62 32.59
CA GLY A 25 -2.12 0.24 31.63
C GLY A 25 -1.86 0.80 30.22
N TYR A 26 -1.46 2.07 30.13
CA TYR A 26 -1.06 2.68 28.87
C TYR A 26 0.18 1.99 28.27
N GLY A 27 1.21 1.72 29.08
CA GLY A 27 2.41 1.01 28.62
C GLY A 27 2.09 -0.40 28.11
N ALA A 28 1.23 -1.16 28.83
CA ALA A 28 0.77 -2.47 28.40
C ALA A 28 -0.01 -2.42 27.09
N PHE A 29 -0.90 -1.43 26.93
CA PHE A 29 -1.65 -1.21 25.69
C PHE A 29 -0.72 -0.89 24.52
N VAL A 30 0.24 0.01 24.70
CA VAL A 30 1.23 0.35 23.64
C VAL A 30 2.09 -0.87 23.29
N ALA A 31 2.50 -1.66 24.28
CA ALA A 31 3.24 -2.91 24.05
C ALA A 31 2.41 -3.92 23.24
N LEU A 32 1.13 -4.06 23.56
CA LEU A 32 0.20 -4.90 22.79
C LEU A 32 0.11 -4.45 21.33
N LEU A 33 -0.10 -3.15 21.09
CA LEU A 33 -0.11 -2.59 19.73
C LEU A 33 1.21 -2.85 19.01
N TYR A 34 2.35 -2.68 19.69
CA TYR A 34 3.66 -2.93 19.10
C TYR A 34 3.86 -4.39 18.67
N VAL A 35 3.37 -5.35 19.45
CA VAL A 35 3.47 -6.78 19.11
C VAL A 35 2.51 -7.15 17.99
N THR A 36 1.28 -6.61 18.02
CA THR A 36 0.20 -7.00 17.09
C THR A 36 0.12 -6.13 15.83
N GLN A 37 0.95 -5.09 15.67
CA GLN A 37 0.82 -4.08 14.62
C GLN A 37 0.72 -4.63 13.20
N ARG A 38 1.43 -5.72 12.86
CA ARG A 38 1.34 -6.36 11.54
C ARG A 38 -0.01 -7.01 11.30
N ALA A 39 -0.63 -7.58 12.32
CA ALA A 39 -1.99 -8.11 12.22
C ALA A 39 -3.05 -7.00 12.08
N LEU A 40 -2.72 -5.77 12.50
CA LEU A 40 -3.55 -4.58 12.33
C LEU A 40 -3.30 -3.87 10.98
N GLN A 41 -2.19 -4.18 10.32
CA GLN A 41 -1.80 -3.55 9.06
C GLN A 41 -2.10 -4.43 7.85
N TYR A 42 -1.93 -5.75 7.94
CA TYR A 42 -2.06 -6.68 6.83
C TYR A 42 -3.21 -7.66 7.08
N PHE A 43 -4.11 -7.78 6.11
CA PHE A 43 -5.31 -8.62 6.17
C PHE A 43 -5.32 -9.62 5.00
N PRO A 44 -4.35 -10.56 4.94
CA PRO A 44 -4.22 -11.47 3.82
C PRO A 44 -5.35 -12.48 3.77
N GLU A 45 -6.01 -12.60 2.62
CA GLU A 45 -6.70 -13.81 2.25
C GLU A 45 -5.67 -14.80 1.71
N ARG A 46 -5.50 -15.93 2.38
CA ARG A 46 -4.42 -16.90 2.09
C ARG A 46 -4.78 -17.96 1.04
N ILE A 47 -6.05 -18.05 0.67
CA ILE A 47 -6.54 -19.06 -0.27
C ILE A 47 -5.96 -18.77 -1.66
N ARG A 48 -5.22 -19.75 -2.20
CA ARG A 48 -4.77 -19.72 -3.60
C ARG A 48 -5.94 -19.99 -4.51
N THR A 49 -6.16 -19.11 -5.46
CA THR A 49 -7.20 -19.23 -6.48
C THR A 49 -6.54 -19.06 -7.84
N ALA A 50 -6.73 -20.03 -8.73
CA ALA A 50 -6.24 -19.90 -10.10
C ALA A 50 -6.99 -18.78 -10.83
N PRO A 51 -6.32 -18.00 -11.72
CA PRO A 51 -6.94 -16.88 -12.41
C PRO A 51 -8.20 -17.26 -13.19
N ALA A 52 -8.21 -18.39 -13.87
CA ALA A 52 -9.39 -18.88 -14.59
C ALA A 52 -10.59 -19.16 -13.67
N VAL A 53 -10.35 -19.73 -12.48
CA VAL A 53 -11.37 -19.97 -11.45
C VAL A 53 -11.91 -18.66 -10.88
N ALA A 54 -11.04 -17.65 -10.74
CA ALA A 54 -11.44 -16.31 -10.32
C ALA A 54 -12.20 -15.52 -11.41
N GLY A 55 -12.21 -16.02 -12.66
CA GLY A 55 -12.90 -15.39 -13.78
C GLY A 55 -11.98 -14.53 -14.68
N LEU A 56 -10.67 -14.77 -14.67
CA LEU A 56 -9.68 -14.16 -15.57
C LEU A 56 -8.93 -15.26 -16.35
N PRO A 57 -9.61 -15.98 -17.26
CA PRO A 57 -9.05 -17.16 -17.94
C PRO A 57 -7.89 -16.83 -18.88
N GLU A 58 -7.76 -15.59 -19.32
CA GLU A 58 -6.65 -15.09 -20.14
C GLU A 58 -5.34 -14.87 -19.36
N ALA A 59 -5.40 -14.89 -18.03
CA ALA A 59 -4.21 -14.75 -17.21
C ALA A 59 -3.54 -16.10 -16.94
N GLU A 60 -2.21 -16.11 -17.02
CA GLU A 60 -1.35 -17.17 -16.57
C GLU A 60 -0.91 -16.91 -15.12
N GLU A 61 -0.98 -17.94 -14.27
CA GLU A 61 -0.39 -17.89 -12.94
C GLU A 61 1.10 -18.24 -13.00
N VAL A 62 1.94 -17.34 -12.49
CA VAL A 62 3.38 -17.53 -12.41
C VAL A 62 3.84 -17.50 -10.95
N VAL A 63 4.86 -18.30 -10.64
CA VAL A 63 5.54 -18.29 -9.33
C VAL A 63 6.88 -17.61 -9.49
N LEU A 64 7.13 -16.63 -8.66
CA LEU A 64 8.35 -15.81 -8.68
C LEU A 64 9.15 -16.07 -7.42
N ASP A 65 10.47 -16.20 -7.55
CA ASP A 65 11.38 -16.36 -6.42
C ASP A 65 11.89 -14.98 -6.00
N ALA A 66 11.56 -14.56 -4.78
CA ALA A 66 12.09 -13.35 -4.18
C ALA A 66 13.53 -13.57 -3.70
N ALA A 67 14.33 -12.51 -3.62
CA ALA A 67 15.76 -12.59 -3.30
C ALA A 67 16.06 -13.19 -1.91
N ASP A 68 15.09 -13.18 -1.02
CA ASP A 68 15.16 -13.75 0.34
C ASP A 68 14.57 -15.16 0.46
N GLY A 69 14.31 -15.82 -0.68
CA GLY A 69 13.89 -17.22 -0.77
C GLY A 69 12.37 -17.46 -0.68
N GLU A 70 11.57 -16.40 -0.51
CA GLU A 70 10.12 -16.54 -0.55
C GLU A 70 9.62 -16.73 -2.00
N ARG A 71 8.55 -17.51 -2.14
CA ARG A 71 7.90 -17.79 -3.43
C ARG A 71 6.57 -17.07 -3.49
N VAL A 72 6.46 -16.11 -4.41
CA VAL A 72 5.26 -15.28 -4.54
C VAL A 72 4.56 -15.55 -5.87
N ILE A 73 3.24 -15.43 -5.84
CA ILE A 73 2.37 -15.68 -6.99
C ILE A 73 2.13 -14.36 -7.72
N ALA A 74 2.16 -14.38 -9.04
CA ALA A 74 1.67 -13.29 -9.86
C ALA A 74 0.73 -13.84 -10.97
N TRP A 75 -0.23 -13.02 -11.38
CA TRP A 75 -1.06 -13.30 -12.55
C TRP A 75 -0.60 -12.43 -13.70
N HIS A 76 -0.30 -13.05 -14.84
CA HIS A 76 0.24 -12.39 -16.00
C HIS A 76 -0.72 -12.50 -17.18
N VAL A 77 -1.13 -11.35 -17.74
CA VAL A 77 -1.83 -11.24 -19.02
C VAL A 77 -0.88 -10.55 -19.99
N PRO A 78 -0.45 -11.20 -21.09
CA PRO A 78 0.42 -10.59 -22.08
C PRO A 78 -0.27 -9.40 -22.78
N PRO A 79 0.46 -8.31 -23.08
CA PRO A 79 -0.09 -7.19 -23.83
C PRO A 79 -0.28 -7.56 -25.31
N ARG A 80 -1.21 -6.89 -26.00
CA ARG A 80 -1.37 -6.96 -27.45
C ARG A 80 -0.45 -5.93 -28.11
N GLY A 81 0.47 -6.39 -28.96
CA GLY A 81 1.43 -5.53 -29.65
C GLY A 81 2.26 -4.68 -28.68
N ASP A 82 2.33 -3.39 -28.93
CA ASP A 82 3.16 -2.46 -28.16
C ASP A 82 2.43 -1.76 -27.00
N LYS A 83 1.28 -2.29 -26.61
CA LYS A 83 0.52 -1.78 -25.45
C LYS A 83 1.34 -1.85 -24.14
N PRO A 84 1.11 -0.94 -23.18
CA PRO A 84 1.79 -0.95 -21.89
C PRO A 84 1.47 -2.23 -21.08
N VAL A 85 2.32 -2.51 -20.09
CA VAL A 85 2.09 -3.58 -19.11
C VAL A 85 1.96 -2.97 -17.74
N VAL A 86 0.81 -3.18 -17.10
CA VAL A 86 0.55 -2.73 -15.74
C VAL A 86 1.14 -3.74 -14.77
N LEU A 87 2.13 -3.33 -13.98
CA LEU A 87 2.61 -4.06 -12.81
C LEU A 87 1.83 -3.56 -11.59
N TYR A 88 0.91 -4.41 -11.11
CA TYR A 88 -0.11 -4.03 -10.14
C TYR A 88 0.23 -4.49 -8.72
N PHE A 89 0.15 -3.56 -7.77
CA PHE A 89 0.38 -3.73 -6.35
C PHE A 89 -0.90 -3.42 -5.58
N HIS A 90 -1.53 -4.46 -5.04
CA HIS A 90 -2.81 -4.34 -4.35
C HIS A 90 -2.71 -3.70 -2.96
N GLY A 91 -3.84 -3.30 -2.39
CA GLY A 91 -3.97 -2.80 -1.03
C GLY A 91 -3.72 -3.87 0.04
N ASN A 92 -3.89 -3.50 1.31
CA ASN A 92 -3.52 -4.32 2.46
C ASN A 92 -4.45 -5.50 2.76
N GLY A 93 -5.62 -5.60 2.11
CA GLY A 93 -6.61 -6.63 2.37
C GLY A 93 -6.96 -7.49 1.15
N GLY A 94 -7.45 -8.71 1.40
CA GLY A 94 -7.98 -9.63 0.39
C GLY A 94 -6.90 -10.40 -0.38
N SER A 95 -7.16 -10.65 -1.66
CA SER A 95 -6.28 -11.35 -2.61
C SER A 95 -6.56 -10.86 -4.03
N LEU A 96 -5.84 -11.39 -5.05
CA LEU A 96 -6.04 -11.03 -6.46
C LEU A 96 -7.44 -11.36 -6.96
N ARG A 97 -8.09 -12.43 -6.47
CA ARG A 97 -9.44 -12.81 -6.90
C ARG A 97 -10.50 -11.72 -6.68
N GLY A 98 -10.33 -10.91 -5.63
CA GLY A 98 -11.24 -9.80 -5.34
C GLY A 98 -11.05 -8.58 -6.25
N ARG A 99 -10.11 -8.63 -7.21
CA ARG A 99 -9.74 -7.53 -8.10
C ARG A 99 -9.91 -7.85 -9.59
N VAL A 100 -10.56 -8.96 -9.90
CA VAL A 100 -10.72 -9.44 -11.27
C VAL A 100 -11.42 -8.42 -12.18
N ASP A 101 -12.44 -7.74 -11.71
CA ASP A 101 -13.13 -6.72 -12.51
C ASP A 101 -12.18 -5.57 -12.84
N ARG A 102 -11.37 -5.13 -11.90
CA ARG A 102 -10.30 -4.15 -12.15
C ARG A 102 -9.29 -4.66 -13.19
N PHE A 103 -8.91 -5.92 -13.13
CA PHE A 103 -7.96 -6.50 -14.08
C PHE A 103 -8.53 -6.58 -15.48
N ARG A 104 -9.81 -6.91 -15.61
CA ARG A 104 -10.53 -6.85 -16.90
C ARG A 104 -10.57 -5.43 -17.48
N ASP A 105 -10.89 -4.42 -16.64
CA ASP A 105 -10.90 -3.03 -17.07
C ASP A 105 -9.51 -2.56 -17.54
N LEU A 106 -8.45 -2.95 -16.83
CA LEU A 106 -7.06 -2.61 -17.18
C LEU A 106 -6.62 -3.26 -18.48
N THR A 107 -7.06 -4.49 -18.78
CA THR A 107 -6.63 -5.25 -19.96
C THR A 107 -7.57 -5.13 -21.17
N ALA A 108 -8.74 -4.51 -21.00
CA ALA A 108 -9.78 -4.42 -22.04
C ALA A 108 -9.30 -3.80 -23.36
N ASP A 109 -8.38 -2.84 -23.30
CA ASP A 109 -7.80 -2.17 -24.47
C ASP A 109 -6.60 -2.90 -25.08
N GLY A 110 -6.26 -4.08 -24.55
CA GLY A 110 -5.09 -4.87 -24.93
C GLY A 110 -3.83 -4.56 -24.14
N SER A 111 -3.89 -3.73 -23.10
CA SER A 111 -2.79 -3.59 -22.14
C SER A 111 -2.51 -4.90 -21.43
N GLY A 112 -1.23 -5.17 -21.12
CA GLY A 112 -0.83 -6.32 -20.32
C GLY A 112 -0.98 -6.06 -18.83
N LEU A 113 -0.92 -7.15 -18.05
CA LEU A 113 -1.00 -7.11 -16.60
C LEU A 113 0.03 -8.07 -15.99
N VAL A 114 0.71 -7.64 -14.95
CA VAL A 114 1.38 -8.50 -13.96
C VAL A 114 0.84 -8.09 -12.59
N ALA A 115 -0.10 -8.87 -12.04
CA ALA A 115 -0.68 -8.60 -10.74
C ALA A 115 0.04 -9.44 -9.69
N LEU A 116 0.74 -8.78 -8.77
CA LEU A 116 1.49 -9.45 -7.71
C LEU A 116 0.60 -9.78 -6.51
N SER A 117 0.61 -11.03 -6.08
CA SER A 117 0.12 -11.47 -4.77
C SER A 117 1.31 -11.48 -3.81
N TYR A 118 1.35 -10.54 -2.87
CA TYR A 118 2.46 -10.45 -1.92
C TYR A 118 2.62 -11.70 -1.07
N ARG A 119 3.79 -11.85 -0.47
CA ARG A 119 4.03 -12.89 0.54
C ARG A 119 2.93 -12.95 1.61
N GLY A 120 2.49 -14.16 1.92
CA GLY A 120 1.38 -14.41 2.86
C GLY A 120 -0.02 -14.21 2.29
N TYR A 121 -0.18 -13.70 1.05
CA TYR A 121 -1.46 -13.52 0.35
C TYR A 121 -1.64 -14.57 -0.75
N GLY A 122 -2.89 -15.00 -1.00
CA GLY A 122 -3.30 -15.73 -2.19
C GLY A 122 -2.48 -16.98 -2.53
N GLY A 123 -1.90 -17.67 -1.55
CA GLY A 123 -1.05 -18.85 -1.74
C GLY A 123 0.45 -18.56 -1.87
N SER A 124 0.88 -17.30 -1.85
CA SER A 124 2.29 -16.92 -1.72
C SER A 124 2.84 -17.31 -0.35
N SER A 125 4.11 -17.72 -0.29
CA SER A 125 4.77 -18.12 0.96
C SER A 125 5.08 -16.93 1.89
N GLY A 126 5.58 -17.19 3.09
CA GLY A 126 6.06 -16.20 4.03
C GLY A 126 4.99 -15.40 4.76
N ALA A 127 5.39 -14.25 5.30
CA ALA A 127 4.55 -13.33 6.04
C ALA A 127 4.84 -11.87 5.64
N PRO A 128 3.82 -11.00 5.53
CA PRO A 128 3.99 -9.66 5.01
C PRO A 128 4.80 -8.76 5.97
N THR A 129 5.74 -8.04 5.38
CA THR A 129 6.54 -6.97 6.00
C THR A 129 6.87 -5.93 4.93
N GLU A 130 7.18 -4.68 5.28
CA GLU A 130 7.56 -3.67 4.28
C GLU A 130 8.75 -4.15 3.42
N VAL A 131 9.83 -4.61 4.05
CA VAL A 131 11.01 -5.11 3.33
C VAL A 131 10.66 -6.29 2.43
N GLY A 132 9.84 -7.21 2.94
CA GLY A 132 9.39 -8.36 2.20
C GLY A 132 8.55 -7.98 0.97
N LEU A 133 7.56 -7.10 1.12
CA LEU A 133 6.72 -6.65 0.01
C LEU A 133 7.54 -5.92 -1.08
N VAL A 134 8.59 -5.20 -0.69
CA VAL A 134 9.50 -4.57 -1.67
C VAL A 134 10.35 -5.62 -2.39
N ASN A 135 10.81 -6.67 -1.71
CA ASN A 135 11.51 -7.79 -2.35
C ASN A 135 10.60 -8.55 -3.33
N ASP A 136 9.34 -8.76 -2.98
CA ASP A 136 8.34 -9.35 -3.85
C ASP A 136 8.12 -8.49 -5.11
N ALA A 137 8.02 -7.17 -4.93
CA ALA A 137 7.87 -6.22 -6.02
C ALA A 137 9.09 -6.21 -6.96
N LEU A 138 10.31 -6.34 -6.42
CA LEU A 138 11.55 -6.46 -7.22
C LEU A 138 11.56 -7.75 -8.04
N ALA A 139 11.10 -8.89 -7.48
CA ALA A 139 10.97 -10.13 -8.22
C ALA A 139 9.93 -10.01 -9.36
N ALA A 140 8.78 -9.39 -9.09
CA ALA A 140 7.77 -9.14 -10.12
C ALA A 140 8.25 -8.15 -11.18
N TYR A 141 9.00 -7.15 -10.80
CA TYR A 141 9.63 -6.22 -11.75
C TYR A 141 10.67 -6.93 -12.61
N ALA A 142 11.54 -7.77 -12.05
CA ALA A 142 12.52 -8.53 -12.81
C ALA A 142 11.86 -9.46 -13.84
N PHE A 143 10.78 -10.15 -13.46
CA PHE A 143 9.95 -10.94 -14.37
C PHE A 143 9.39 -10.10 -15.53
N THR A 144 8.87 -8.92 -15.20
CA THR A 144 8.28 -8.00 -16.18
C THR A 144 9.34 -7.42 -17.10
N ARG A 145 10.48 -6.99 -16.56
CA ARG A 145 11.61 -6.42 -17.33
C ARG A 145 12.30 -7.41 -18.27
N ALA A 146 12.31 -8.69 -17.91
CA ALA A 146 12.82 -9.72 -18.80
C ALA A 146 11.99 -9.90 -20.10
N ARG A 147 10.77 -9.38 -20.12
CA ARG A 147 9.80 -9.51 -21.23
C ARG A 147 9.47 -8.20 -21.93
N TYR A 148 9.55 -7.08 -21.21
CA TYR A 148 9.08 -5.79 -21.68
C TYR A 148 10.07 -4.68 -21.34
N PRO A 149 10.30 -3.70 -22.23
CA PRO A 149 11.17 -2.55 -21.95
C PRO A 149 10.57 -1.67 -20.84
N ALA A 150 11.43 -0.95 -20.09
CA ALA A 150 11.02 -0.16 -18.94
C ALA A 150 9.94 0.87 -19.25
N GLU A 151 10.04 1.48 -20.40
CA GLU A 151 9.14 2.54 -20.90
C GLU A 151 7.70 2.06 -21.08
N ARG A 152 7.51 0.74 -21.25
CA ARG A 152 6.18 0.10 -21.34
C ARG A 152 5.63 -0.35 -20.01
N ILE A 153 6.43 -0.33 -18.94
CA ILE A 153 6.00 -0.76 -17.61
C ILE A 153 5.33 0.40 -16.89
N VAL A 154 4.07 0.20 -16.53
CA VAL A 154 3.27 1.12 -15.72
C VAL A 154 3.11 0.50 -14.34
N LEU A 155 3.67 1.13 -13.29
CA LEU A 155 3.38 0.69 -11.94
C LEU A 155 2.03 1.24 -11.50
N TRP A 156 1.19 0.36 -10.97
CA TRP A 156 -0.07 0.73 -10.34
C TRP A 156 -0.06 0.29 -8.88
N GLY A 157 -0.09 1.24 -7.96
CA GLY A 157 -0.26 0.98 -6.52
C GLY A 157 -1.65 1.37 -6.04
N GLU A 158 -2.29 0.52 -5.25
CA GLU A 158 -3.57 0.77 -4.59
C GLU A 158 -3.36 0.82 -3.07
N SER A 159 -3.72 1.93 -2.40
CA SER A 159 -3.62 2.08 -0.94
C SER A 159 -2.22 1.69 -0.43
N LEU A 160 -2.07 0.64 0.39
CA LEU A 160 -0.77 0.10 0.82
C LEU A 160 0.19 -0.13 -0.36
N GLY A 161 -0.33 -0.63 -1.48
CA GLY A 161 0.45 -0.87 -2.70
C GLY A 161 1.09 0.38 -3.29
N THR A 162 0.61 1.59 -2.94
CA THR A 162 1.27 2.84 -3.36
C THR A 162 2.63 3.00 -2.71
N GLY A 163 2.78 2.58 -1.44
CA GLY A 163 4.07 2.56 -0.75
C GLY A 163 5.07 1.59 -1.39
N VAL A 164 4.58 0.43 -1.84
CA VAL A 164 5.39 -0.56 -2.59
C VAL A 164 5.78 -0.01 -3.96
N ALA A 165 4.82 0.53 -4.71
CA ALA A 165 5.06 1.10 -6.05
C ALA A 165 6.07 2.26 -6.01
N VAL A 166 5.95 3.17 -5.04
CA VAL A 166 6.90 4.27 -4.83
C VAL A 166 8.29 3.75 -4.46
N ALA A 167 8.38 2.73 -3.58
CA ALA A 167 9.66 2.15 -3.19
C ALA A 167 10.36 1.49 -4.38
N LEU A 168 9.63 0.85 -5.28
CA LEU A 168 10.15 0.26 -6.50
C LEU A 168 10.55 1.34 -7.52
N ALA A 169 9.67 2.31 -7.83
CA ALA A 169 9.92 3.37 -8.81
C ALA A 169 11.10 4.28 -8.43
N ALA A 170 11.41 4.40 -7.13
CA ALA A 170 12.57 5.14 -6.65
C ALA A 170 13.92 4.43 -6.90
N GLN A 171 13.88 3.15 -7.29
CA GLN A 171 15.06 2.29 -7.49
C GLN A 171 15.19 1.76 -8.91
N GLN A 172 14.08 1.68 -9.65
CA GLN A 172 14.03 1.03 -10.95
C GLN A 172 13.39 1.95 -12.00
N PRO A 173 13.88 1.96 -13.24
CA PRO A 173 13.27 2.73 -14.33
C PRO A 173 11.93 2.11 -14.73
N VAL A 174 10.92 2.96 -14.90
CA VAL A 174 9.57 2.59 -15.36
C VAL A 174 9.02 3.68 -16.27
N GLY A 175 8.01 3.33 -17.09
CA GLY A 175 7.37 4.30 -17.98
C GLY A 175 6.48 5.30 -17.23
N HIS A 176 5.65 4.81 -16.30
CA HIS A 176 4.71 5.64 -15.53
C HIS A 176 4.49 5.06 -14.13
N LEU A 177 4.04 5.91 -13.21
CA LEU A 177 3.63 5.54 -11.87
C LEU A 177 2.21 6.04 -11.59
N ILE A 178 1.29 5.13 -11.28
CA ILE A 178 -0.10 5.43 -10.93
C ILE A 178 -0.30 5.08 -9.46
N LEU A 179 -0.76 6.05 -8.69
CA LEU A 179 -0.97 5.96 -7.25
C LEU A 179 -2.44 6.20 -6.92
N GLN A 180 -3.15 5.14 -6.57
CA GLN A 180 -4.55 5.20 -6.14
C GLN A 180 -4.64 5.23 -4.62
N SER A 181 -5.23 6.29 -4.07
CA SER A 181 -5.34 6.55 -2.62
C SER A 181 -3.97 6.50 -1.90
N PRO A 182 -2.95 7.26 -2.37
CA PRO A 182 -1.62 7.24 -1.78
C PRO A 182 -1.55 8.02 -0.48
N PHE A 183 -0.47 7.76 0.28
CA PHE A 183 -0.14 8.41 1.54
C PHE A 183 1.33 8.79 1.62
N THR A 184 1.67 9.74 2.49
CA THR A 184 3.06 10.10 2.81
C THR A 184 3.82 8.96 3.48
N SER A 185 3.16 8.30 4.46
CA SER A 185 3.63 7.06 5.09
C SER A 185 2.47 6.30 5.72
N ALA A 186 2.58 4.98 5.87
CA ALA A 186 1.62 4.19 6.64
C ALA A 186 1.62 4.62 8.12
N ALA A 187 2.74 5.15 8.62
CA ALA A 187 2.82 5.71 9.96
C ALA A 187 1.96 6.98 10.10
N ASP A 188 1.91 7.85 9.08
CA ASP A 188 1.03 9.03 9.10
C ASP A 188 -0.45 8.64 9.07
N VAL A 189 -0.82 7.60 8.32
CA VAL A 189 -2.19 7.05 8.34
C VAL A 189 -2.51 6.48 9.72
N GLY A 190 -1.62 5.69 10.30
CA GLY A 190 -1.78 5.12 11.64
C GLY A 190 -1.89 6.20 12.72
N ALA A 191 -1.13 7.29 12.63
CA ALA A 191 -1.16 8.39 13.58
C ALA A 191 -2.51 9.14 13.58
N GLN A 192 -3.25 9.17 12.49
CA GLN A 192 -4.62 9.72 12.46
C GLN A 192 -5.58 8.90 13.33
N ARG A 193 -5.42 7.58 13.34
CA ARG A 193 -6.27 6.67 14.13
C ARG A 193 -5.82 6.54 15.57
N TYR A 194 -4.51 6.57 15.81
CA TYR A 194 -3.86 6.34 17.11
C TYR A 194 -3.05 7.57 17.54
N TRP A 195 -3.68 8.76 17.49
CA TRP A 195 -3.04 10.05 17.78
C TRP A 195 -2.39 10.13 19.17
N PHE A 196 -2.83 9.28 20.11
CA PHE A 196 -2.32 9.18 21.48
C PHE A 196 -1.17 8.17 21.63
N VAL A 197 -0.73 7.53 20.53
CA VAL A 197 0.42 6.61 20.47
C VAL A 197 1.51 7.24 19.60
N PRO A 198 2.79 7.17 19.97
CA PRO A 198 3.88 7.66 19.11
C PRO A 198 4.13 6.71 17.92
N VAL A 199 3.16 6.63 17.00
CA VAL A 199 3.14 5.68 15.87
C VAL A 199 4.40 5.78 15.03
N GLY A 200 4.86 7.00 14.72
CA GLY A 200 6.04 7.21 13.88
C GLY A 200 7.35 6.66 14.49
N LEU A 201 7.40 6.46 15.82
CA LEU A 201 8.56 5.84 16.50
C LEU A 201 8.42 4.31 16.61
N LEU A 202 7.20 3.81 16.74
CA LEU A 202 6.94 2.41 17.10
C LEU A 202 6.57 1.53 15.91
N MET A 203 6.08 2.11 14.83
CA MET A 203 5.64 1.35 13.65
C MET A 203 6.84 0.79 12.90
N LYS A 204 6.81 -0.53 12.66
CA LYS A 204 7.89 -1.28 11.98
C LYS A 204 7.85 -1.09 10.47
N ASP A 205 6.66 -1.20 9.88
CA ASP A 205 6.45 -1.20 8.43
C ASP A 205 5.80 0.13 8.03
N GLN A 206 6.61 1.18 7.88
CA GLN A 206 6.14 2.56 7.74
C GLN A 206 5.82 2.98 6.31
N PHE A 207 6.37 2.31 5.29
CA PHE A 207 6.19 2.67 3.88
C PHE A 207 6.39 4.17 3.61
N ARG A 208 7.57 4.69 3.94
CA ARG A 208 7.93 6.11 3.84
C ARG A 208 8.01 6.58 2.39
N SER A 209 6.83 6.77 1.76
CA SER A 209 6.72 7.32 0.40
C SER A 209 7.25 8.74 0.30
N ASP A 210 7.07 9.53 1.35
CA ASP A 210 7.56 10.90 1.47
C ASP A 210 9.09 11.03 1.30
N LEU A 211 9.86 10.04 1.75
CA LEU A 211 11.32 10.03 1.62
C LEU A 211 11.80 9.47 0.27
N ARG A 212 10.92 8.86 -0.51
CA ARG A 212 11.27 8.12 -1.73
C ARG A 212 10.76 8.78 -3.00
N ILE A 213 9.55 9.39 -2.95
CA ILE A 213 8.83 9.87 -4.14
C ILE A 213 9.62 10.93 -4.93
N GLY A 214 10.40 11.77 -4.26
CA GLY A 214 11.25 12.79 -4.91
C GLY A 214 12.36 12.21 -5.81
N LYS A 215 12.65 10.89 -5.71
CA LYS A 215 13.62 10.17 -6.55
C LYS A 215 12.97 9.57 -7.80
N VAL A 216 11.66 9.53 -7.88
CA VAL A 216 10.92 9.00 -9.03
C VAL A 216 11.03 9.98 -10.18
N THR A 217 11.48 9.49 -11.33
CA THR A 217 11.66 10.29 -12.56
C THR A 217 10.54 10.07 -13.57
N ALA A 218 9.84 8.94 -13.49
CA ALA A 218 8.70 8.63 -14.34
C ALA A 218 7.51 9.57 -14.06
N PRO A 219 6.70 9.92 -15.08
CA PRO A 219 5.46 10.67 -14.89
C PRO A 219 4.54 9.98 -13.87
N VAL A 220 3.94 10.77 -12.97
CA VAL A 220 3.13 10.27 -11.85
C VAL A 220 1.68 10.76 -11.95
N LEU A 221 0.73 9.83 -11.88
CA LEU A 221 -0.68 10.12 -11.71
C LEU A 221 -1.11 9.76 -10.29
N VAL A 222 -1.74 10.71 -9.61
CA VAL A 222 -2.39 10.48 -8.30
C VAL A 222 -3.90 10.50 -8.50
N LEU A 223 -4.56 9.44 -8.02
CA LEU A 223 -6.02 9.24 -8.05
C LEU A 223 -6.53 9.17 -6.61
N HIS A 224 -7.52 9.99 -6.22
CA HIS A 224 -8.01 10.00 -4.86
C HIS A 224 -9.49 10.40 -4.76
N GLY A 225 -10.27 9.67 -3.97
CA GLY A 225 -11.65 10.02 -3.66
C GLY A 225 -11.73 11.05 -2.52
N ASP A 226 -12.58 12.06 -2.65
CA ASP A 226 -12.65 13.15 -1.66
C ASP A 226 -13.38 12.77 -0.37
N ARG A 227 -14.05 11.60 -0.34
CA ARG A 227 -14.65 10.99 0.86
C ARG A 227 -13.85 9.80 1.40
N ASP A 228 -12.57 9.71 1.05
CA ASP A 228 -11.69 8.68 1.60
C ASP A 228 -11.51 8.90 3.12
N ASN A 229 -12.10 8.00 3.92
CA ASN A 229 -12.06 8.03 5.37
C ASN A 229 -10.99 7.10 5.97
N ILE A 230 -10.20 6.43 5.13
CA ILE A 230 -9.10 5.55 5.52
C ILE A 230 -7.77 6.26 5.32
N VAL A 231 -7.55 6.80 4.12
CA VAL A 231 -6.40 7.64 3.80
C VAL A 231 -6.88 9.07 3.54
N PRO A 232 -6.71 10.00 4.49
CA PRO A 232 -7.14 11.38 4.31
C PRO A 232 -6.51 12.04 3.08
N MET A 233 -7.31 12.77 2.29
CA MET A 233 -6.88 13.51 1.09
C MET A 233 -5.62 14.34 1.34
N ALA A 234 -5.49 14.96 2.52
CA ALA A 234 -4.34 15.78 2.89
C ALA A 234 -3.00 15.02 2.82
N LEU A 235 -2.99 13.70 3.06
CA LEU A 235 -1.77 12.89 2.92
C LEU A 235 -1.38 12.69 1.46
N ALA A 236 -2.37 12.49 0.58
CA ALA A 236 -2.13 12.40 -0.86
C ALA A 236 -1.66 13.74 -1.44
N GLU A 237 -2.24 14.86 -1.01
CA GLU A 237 -1.84 16.21 -1.42
C GLU A 237 -0.42 16.54 -0.96
N ARG A 238 -0.06 16.18 0.27
CA ARG A 238 1.32 16.33 0.78
C ARG A 238 2.30 15.50 -0.03
N LEU A 239 1.97 14.23 -0.32
CA LEU A 239 2.81 13.39 -1.16
C LEU A 239 2.96 13.96 -2.57
N TYR A 240 1.84 14.42 -3.17
CA TYR A 240 1.85 15.07 -4.47
C TYR A 240 2.77 16.29 -4.53
N GLY A 241 2.81 17.08 -3.46
CA GLY A 241 3.73 18.22 -3.33
C GLY A 241 5.21 17.83 -3.44
N LEU A 242 5.56 16.61 -3.03
CA LEU A 242 6.95 16.10 -3.02
C LEU A 242 7.39 15.44 -4.35
N ILE A 243 6.49 15.27 -5.32
CA ILE A 243 6.83 14.69 -6.63
C ILE A 243 7.58 15.74 -7.46
N ASN A 244 8.77 15.40 -7.95
CA ASN A 244 9.58 16.25 -8.83
C ASN A 244 9.32 15.99 -10.33
N ALA A 245 8.90 14.77 -10.69
CA ALA A 245 8.59 14.36 -12.06
C ALA A 245 7.31 15.05 -12.57
N PRO A 246 7.02 15.01 -13.90
CA PRO A 246 5.72 15.39 -14.43
C PRO A 246 4.60 14.69 -13.67
N LYS A 247 3.58 15.43 -13.26
CA LYS A 247 2.56 14.89 -12.36
C LYS A 247 1.17 15.44 -12.63
N ARG A 248 0.16 14.60 -12.38
CA ARG A 248 -1.26 14.98 -12.40
C ARG A 248 -1.94 14.46 -11.14
N PHE A 249 -2.90 15.22 -10.63
CA PHE A 249 -3.79 14.80 -9.54
C PHE A 249 -5.24 14.81 -10.05
N VAL A 250 -5.92 13.68 -9.92
CA VAL A 250 -7.35 13.54 -10.23
C VAL A 250 -8.11 13.27 -8.95
N ARG A 251 -9.07 14.14 -8.62
CA ARG A 251 -10.01 13.97 -7.50
C ARG A 251 -11.29 13.38 -8.02
N PHE A 252 -11.86 12.46 -7.26
CA PHE A 252 -13.15 11.86 -7.55
C PHE A 252 -14.17 12.30 -6.49
N PRO A 253 -15.10 13.21 -6.86
CA PRO A 253 -16.09 13.75 -5.91
C PRO A 253 -17.04 12.65 -5.41
N GLY A 254 -17.28 12.63 -4.10
CA GLY A 254 -18.21 11.70 -3.46
C GLY A 254 -17.70 10.28 -3.29
N ILE A 255 -16.49 9.96 -3.74
CA ILE A 255 -15.92 8.60 -3.75
C ILE A 255 -15.13 8.35 -2.48
N GLY A 256 -15.35 7.18 -1.85
CA GLY A 256 -14.61 6.68 -0.70
C GLY A 256 -13.35 5.88 -1.09
N HIS A 257 -12.67 5.33 -0.08
CA HIS A 257 -11.40 4.62 -0.25
C HIS A 257 -11.47 3.41 -1.20
N ASN A 258 -12.51 2.61 -1.08
CA ASN A 258 -12.68 1.35 -1.80
C ASN A 258 -13.58 1.48 -3.05
N ASP A 259 -14.08 2.67 -3.33
CA ASP A 259 -15.14 2.87 -4.32
C ASP A 259 -14.61 3.36 -5.68
N LEU A 260 -13.29 3.61 -5.78
CA LEU A 260 -12.63 3.97 -7.04
C LEU A 260 -12.65 2.77 -8.00
N GLY A 261 -13.55 2.82 -8.97
CA GLY A 261 -13.85 1.77 -9.94
C GLY A 261 -13.23 2.00 -11.33
N ALA A 262 -14.05 1.78 -12.37
CA ALA A 262 -13.65 1.92 -13.77
C ALA A 262 -13.20 3.34 -14.12
N GLU A 263 -13.73 4.36 -13.45
CA GLU A 263 -13.34 5.77 -13.66
C GLU A 263 -11.87 6.04 -13.35
N ALA A 264 -11.28 5.31 -12.39
CA ALA A 264 -9.85 5.39 -12.11
C ALA A 264 -9.02 4.80 -13.25
N VAL A 265 -9.49 3.71 -13.86
CA VAL A 265 -8.84 3.09 -15.01
C VAL A 265 -8.92 4.01 -16.22
N GLU A 266 -10.08 4.64 -16.45
CA GLU A 266 -10.27 5.58 -17.56
C GLU A 266 -9.35 6.80 -17.42
N ALA A 267 -9.27 7.40 -16.24
CA ALA A 267 -8.36 8.51 -15.97
C ALA A 267 -6.88 8.12 -16.18
N ALA A 268 -6.52 6.89 -15.84
CA ALA A 268 -5.18 6.38 -16.08
C ALA A 268 -4.90 6.16 -17.56
N LYS A 269 -5.85 5.61 -18.32
CA LYS A 269 -5.71 5.44 -19.79
C LYS A 269 -5.56 6.78 -20.51
N GLN A 270 -6.32 7.80 -20.11
CA GLN A 270 -6.17 9.16 -20.62
C GLN A 270 -4.77 9.70 -20.35
N PHE A 271 -4.28 9.58 -19.10
CA PHE A 271 -2.94 10.03 -18.72
C PHE A 271 -1.84 9.32 -19.54
N LEU A 272 -1.96 8.02 -19.78
CA LEU A 272 -1.00 7.24 -20.55
C LEU A 272 -1.04 7.56 -22.05
N GLY A 273 -2.15 8.07 -22.58
CA GLY A 273 -2.33 8.47 -23.97
C GLY A 273 -1.82 9.87 -24.30
N GLU A 274 -1.54 10.70 -23.30
CA GLU A 274 -1.01 12.06 -23.45
C GLU A 274 0.52 12.00 -23.62
N ARG A 275 0.99 12.08 -24.88
CA ARG A 275 2.40 12.22 -25.26
C ARG A 275 2.67 13.61 -25.82
#